data_a80dc7c94fb1b84777c00bafdec1691d
#
_entry.id   a80dc7c94fb1b84777c00bafdec1691d
#
_cell.length_a   1.000
_cell.length_b   1.000
_cell.length_c   1.000
_cell.angle_alpha   90.00
_cell.angle_beta   90.00
_cell.angle_gamma   90.00
#
_symmetry.space_group_name_H-M   'P 1'
#
loop_
_entity.id
_entity.type
_entity.pdbx_description
1 polymer ?
#
loop_
_entity_poly.entity_id
_entity_poly.type
_entity_poly.pdbx_seq_one_letter_code
_entity_poly.pdbx_strand_id
1 'polypeptide(L)'
;MRKVLSDTVLYFVIITAVLIIVNHRQSPTHEMALAQDVGNDTIAVLGELIYESTGKIVSQKVVDIGDINNPSAKVELSYSGSGYMQGIRNVTETWTFVNTHLSNNITQGIGKGVIMTDDGKGVATATELGRGFHMSPESIVYPGARVFSTDSNGKLAFLNELVGVTQWEVDSLGNYNVKMWQWK
;
A
#
# COMPACT_ATOMS: atom_id res chain seq x y z
N MET A 1 0.93 -32.32 31.46
CA MET A 1 1.16 -32.22 29.97
C MET A 1 0.52 -30.96 29.44
N ARG A 2 1.28 -29.89 29.25
CA ARG A 2 0.82 -28.67 28.56
C ARG A 2 1.07 -28.85 27.07
N LYS A 3 0.01 -28.93 26.28
CA LYS A 3 0.10 -28.88 24.80
C LYS A 3 0.55 -27.50 24.40
N VAL A 4 1.74 -27.38 23.85
CA VAL A 4 2.18 -26.19 23.13
C VAL A 4 1.43 -26.21 21.80
N LEU A 5 0.48 -25.30 21.64
CA LEU A 5 -0.11 -25.01 20.33
C LEU A 5 1.02 -24.46 19.45
N SER A 6 1.19 -24.99 18.25
CA SER A 6 2.22 -24.53 17.34
C SER A 6 1.94 -23.07 16.95
N ASP A 7 2.99 -22.29 16.83
CA ASP A 7 2.92 -20.85 16.49
C ASP A 7 2.09 -20.58 15.25
N THR A 8 2.03 -21.50 14.31
CA THR A 8 1.22 -21.44 13.09
C THR A 8 -0.30 -21.37 13.39
N VAL A 9 -0.78 -22.08 14.42
CA VAL A 9 -2.22 -22.07 14.80
C VAL A 9 -2.56 -20.75 15.50
N LEU A 10 -1.63 -20.18 16.26
CA LEU A 10 -1.82 -18.90 16.92
C LEU A 10 -1.92 -17.75 15.92
N TYR A 11 -1.11 -17.78 14.85
CA TYR A 11 -1.18 -16.80 13.77
C TYR A 11 -2.52 -16.83 13.03
N PHE A 12 -3.05 -18.01 12.74
CA PHE A 12 -4.37 -18.15 12.10
C PHE A 12 -5.50 -17.62 12.97
N VAL A 13 -5.44 -17.83 14.28
CA VAL A 13 -6.47 -17.36 15.22
C VAL A 13 -6.46 -15.84 15.34
N ILE A 14 -5.30 -15.19 15.30
CA ILE A 14 -5.21 -13.71 15.36
C ILE A 14 -5.72 -13.08 14.07
N ILE A 15 -5.39 -13.64 12.90
CA ILE A 15 -5.89 -13.16 11.61
C ILE A 15 -7.41 -13.34 11.52
N THR A 16 -7.94 -14.46 12.00
CA THR A 16 -9.38 -14.72 11.99
C THR A 16 -10.11 -13.84 13.01
N ALA A 17 -9.52 -13.54 14.17
CA ALA A 17 -10.13 -12.67 15.17
C ALA A 17 -10.21 -11.22 14.70
N VAL A 18 -9.20 -10.70 14.00
CA VAL A 18 -9.24 -9.35 13.39
C VAL A 18 -10.30 -9.28 12.28
N LEU A 19 -10.50 -10.36 11.52
CA LEU A 19 -11.54 -10.46 10.49
C LEU A 19 -12.96 -10.62 11.07
N ILE A 20 -13.12 -11.30 12.21
CA ILE A 20 -14.44 -11.55 12.82
C ILE A 20 -14.98 -10.31 13.53
N ILE A 21 -14.14 -9.47 14.11
CA ILE A 21 -14.60 -8.22 14.78
C ILE A 21 -15.16 -7.21 13.76
N VAL A 22 -14.75 -7.29 12.50
CA VAL A 22 -15.20 -6.40 11.42
C VAL A 22 -16.59 -6.78 10.88
N ASN A 23 -17.04 -8.03 11.06
CA ASN A 23 -18.26 -8.55 10.38
C ASN A 23 -19.60 -8.34 11.14
N HIS A 24 -19.64 -7.60 12.25
CA HIS A 24 -20.88 -7.52 13.05
C HIS A 24 -21.56 -6.14 13.10
N ARG A 25 -21.37 -5.29 12.10
CA ARG A 25 -22.26 -4.13 11.91
C ARG A 25 -22.64 -3.99 10.45
N GLN A 26 -23.90 -4.29 10.14
CA GLN A 26 -24.53 -3.91 8.88
C GLN A 26 -24.42 -2.39 8.73
N SER A 27 -23.67 -1.96 7.71
CA SER A 27 -23.63 -0.56 7.28
C SER A 27 -24.55 -0.39 6.09
N PRO A 28 -25.27 0.75 6.01
CA PRO A 28 -26.07 1.06 4.84
C PRO A 28 -25.12 1.22 3.63
N THR A 29 -25.54 0.66 2.52
CA THR A 29 -24.91 0.80 1.20
C THR A 29 -24.84 2.27 0.82
N HIS A 30 -23.68 2.90 1.04
CA HIS A 30 -23.34 4.11 0.31
C HIS A 30 -22.71 3.68 -1.01
N GLU A 31 -23.51 3.69 -2.07
CA GLU A 31 -22.97 3.83 -3.42
C GLU A 31 -22.10 5.08 -3.42
N MET A 32 -20.79 4.91 -3.49
CA MET A 32 -19.92 5.99 -3.90
C MET A 32 -20.17 6.20 -5.38
N ALA A 33 -21.11 7.08 -5.68
CA ALA A 33 -21.19 7.71 -6.98
C ALA A 33 -19.80 8.35 -7.21
N LEU A 34 -19.06 7.82 -8.17
CA LEU A 34 -17.95 8.54 -8.77
C LEU A 34 -18.53 9.89 -9.20
N ALA A 35 -18.09 10.95 -8.56
CA ALA A 35 -18.49 12.30 -8.89
C ALA A 35 -18.03 12.60 -10.34
N GLN A 36 -18.88 12.29 -11.29
CA GLN A 36 -18.89 12.95 -12.57
C GLN A 36 -19.62 14.26 -12.36
N ASP A 37 -18.95 15.30 -12.76
CA ASP A 37 -19.41 16.68 -12.82
C ASP A 37 -19.01 17.55 -11.62
N VAL A 38 -17.74 17.95 -11.62
CA VAL A 38 -17.31 19.21 -11.01
C VAL A 38 -16.81 20.09 -12.14
N GLY A 39 -17.42 21.23 -12.25
CA GLY A 39 -17.14 22.22 -13.27
C GLY A 39 -15.66 22.57 -13.41
N ASN A 40 -15.35 23.11 -14.53
CA ASN A 40 -14.12 23.40 -15.24
C ASN A 40 -13.06 24.26 -14.51
N ASP A 41 -12.79 24.01 -13.21
CA ASP A 41 -11.78 24.71 -12.43
C ASP A 41 -10.77 23.71 -11.84
N THR A 42 -9.65 23.58 -12.55
CA THR A 42 -8.33 23.15 -12.06
C THR A 42 -8.35 21.95 -11.09
N ILE A 43 -8.93 20.85 -11.52
CA ILE A 43 -8.66 19.56 -10.88
C ILE A 43 -7.21 19.23 -11.22
N ALA A 44 -6.41 18.92 -10.20
CA ALA A 44 -5.10 18.34 -10.39
C ALA A 44 -5.25 17.13 -11.32
N VAL A 45 -4.93 17.30 -12.58
CA VAL A 45 -5.11 16.26 -13.58
C VAL A 45 -4.02 15.24 -13.33
N LEU A 46 -4.40 14.00 -13.10
CA LEU A 46 -3.44 12.90 -13.14
C LEU A 46 -2.76 12.96 -14.51
N GLY A 47 -1.44 13.01 -14.47
CA GLY A 47 -0.62 12.96 -15.66
C GLY A 47 -0.54 11.55 -16.22
N GLU A 48 0.56 11.25 -16.90
CA GLU A 48 0.79 9.95 -17.50
C GLU A 48 0.95 8.85 -16.44
N LEU A 49 0.52 7.64 -16.77
CA LEU A 49 0.85 6.44 -16.02
C LEU A 49 2.33 6.15 -16.23
N ILE A 50 3.12 6.25 -15.16
CA ILE A 50 4.58 6.15 -15.22
C ILE A 50 5.14 4.88 -14.60
N TYR A 51 4.34 4.19 -13.79
CA TYR A 51 4.77 2.99 -13.11
C TYR A 51 3.62 2.04 -12.86
N GLU A 52 3.87 0.75 -13.09
CA GLU A 52 3.02 -0.37 -12.71
C GLU A 52 3.88 -1.49 -12.16
N SER A 53 3.47 -2.08 -11.04
CA SER A 53 4.12 -3.28 -10.52
C SER A 53 3.14 -4.24 -9.88
N THR A 54 3.60 -5.47 -9.73
CA THR A 54 2.91 -6.53 -9.01
C THR A 54 3.88 -7.25 -8.08
N GLY A 55 3.36 -7.81 -7.01
CA GLY A 55 4.18 -8.53 -6.06
C GLY A 55 3.38 -9.11 -4.91
N LYS A 56 4.06 -9.32 -3.80
CA LYS A 56 3.51 -9.99 -2.62
C LYS A 56 3.97 -9.36 -1.33
N ILE A 57 3.12 -9.47 -0.31
CA ILE A 57 3.54 -9.30 1.09
C ILE A 57 4.47 -10.48 1.44
N VAL A 58 5.69 -10.16 1.85
CA VAL A 58 6.72 -11.15 2.21
C VAL A 58 6.96 -11.25 3.72
N SER A 59 6.50 -10.25 4.48
CA SER A 59 6.60 -10.24 5.94
C SER A 59 5.50 -9.40 6.55
N GLN A 60 5.04 -9.82 7.73
CA GLN A 60 4.09 -9.09 8.55
C GLN A 60 4.50 -9.15 10.02
N LYS A 61 4.47 -8.02 10.71
CA LYS A 61 4.81 -7.92 12.14
C LYS A 61 3.89 -6.92 12.83
N VAL A 62 3.29 -7.30 13.94
CA VAL A 62 2.58 -6.37 14.82
C VAL A 62 3.64 -5.57 15.58
N VAL A 63 3.62 -4.25 15.47
CA VAL A 63 4.58 -3.33 16.12
C VAL A 63 3.98 -2.58 17.29
N ASP A 64 2.66 -2.47 17.33
CA ASP A 64 1.93 -1.83 18.44
C ASP A 64 0.48 -2.34 18.45
N ILE A 65 -0.10 -2.54 19.63
CA ILE A 65 -1.50 -2.97 19.78
C ILE A 65 -2.40 -1.85 20.34
N GLY A 66 -1.82 -0.68 20.63
CA GLY A 66 -2.55 0.44 21.25
C GLY A 66 -2.90 0.20 22.72
N ASP A 67 -3.73 1.08 23.24
CA ASP A 67 -4.27 0.98 24.61
C ASP A 67 -5.55 0.12 24.63
N ILE A 68 -5.84 -0.52 25.78
CA ILE A 68 -7.05 -1.33 26.00
C ILE A 68 -8.35 -0.53 25.77
N ASN A 69 -8.31 0.76 26.03
CA ASN A 69 -9.45 1.69 25.86
C ASN A 69 -9.49 2.32 24.45
N ASN A 70 -8.41 2.23 23.70
CA ASN A 70 -8.30 2.75 22.34
C ASN A 70 -7.40 1.82 21.50
N PRO A 71 -7.90 0.64 21.15
CA PRO A 71 -7.13 -0.33 20.39
C PRO A 71 -6.86 0.20 18.97
N SER A 72 -5.62 0.52 18.69
CA SER A 72 -5.16 0.91 17.36
C SER A 72 -3.93 0.07 16.99
N ALA A 73 -4.17 -1.08 16.38
CA ALA A 73 -3.06 -1.94 15.97
C ALA A 73 -2.22 -1.27 14.88
N LYS A 74 -0.91 -1.29 15.08
CA LYS A 74 0.05 -0.94 14.03
C LYS A 74 0.74 -2.21 13.56
N VAL A 75 0.72 -2.41 12.26
CA VAL A 75 1.29 -3.57 11.60
C VAL A 75 2.32 -3.10 10.58
N GLU A 76 3.53 -3.61 10.72
CA GLU A 76 4.57 -3.47 9.72
C GLU A 76 4.41 -4.58 8.68
N LEU A 77 4.35 -4.18 7.41
CA LEU A 77 4.25 -5.06 6.26
C LEU A 77 5.43 -4.81 5.33
N SER A 78 6.11 -5.88 4.93
CA SER A 78 7.12 -5.81 3.88
C SER A 78 6.57 -6.41 2.60
N TYR A 79 6.85 -5.72 1.49
CA TYR A 79 6.40 -6.08 0.15
C TYR A 79 7.60 -6.25 -0.76
N SER A 80 7.51 -7.18 -1.70
CA SER A 80 8.51 -7.35 -2.76
C SER A 80 7.81 -7.63 -4.07
N GLY A 81 8.28 -7.00 -5.13
CA GLY A 81 7.71 -7.15 -6.45
C GLY A 81 8.59 -6.64 -7.57
N SER A 82 8.01 -6.65 -8.75
CA SER A 82 8.65 -6.18 -9.97
C SER A 82 7.61 -5.53 -10.87
N GLY A 83 8.07 -4.63 -11.70
CA GLY A 83 7.16 -3.90 -12.55
C GLY A 83 7.84 -3.21 -13.72
N TYR A 84 7.08 -2.35 -14.34
CA TYR A 84 7.47 -1.54 -15.48
C TYR A 84 7.45 -0.06 -15.08
N MET A 85 8.49 0.66 -15.43
CA MET A 85 8.55 2.11 -15.28
C MET A 85 8.78 2.74 -16.65
N GLN A 86 8.07 3.83 -16.94
CA GLN A 86 8.15 4.53 -18.22
C GLN A 86 9.61 4.86 -18.59
N GLY A 87 10.01 4.51 -19.80
CA GLY A 87 11.39 4.66 -20.27
C GLY A 87 12.40 3.66 -19.69
N ILE A 88 11.98 2.81 -18.74
CA ILE A 88 12.79 1.80 -18.08
C ILE A 88 11.97 0.51 -18.02
N ARG A 89 12.37 -0.52 -18.74
CA ARG A 89 11.50 -1.68 -18.97
C ARG A 89 11.16 -2.42 -17.68
N ASN A 90 12.16 -2.84 -16.92
CA ASN A 90 11.94 -3.64 -15.74
C ASN A 90 12.62 -3.00 -14.54
N VAL A 91 11.90 -2.97 -13.45
CA VAL A 91 12.41 -2.56 -12.14
C VAL A 91 11.94 -3.57 -11.10
N THR A 92 12.73 -3.72 -10.05
CA THR A 92 12.34 -4.43 -8.84
C THR A 92 12.05 -3.43 -7.74
N GLU A 93 11.17 -3.78 -6.84
CA GLU A 93 10.84 -2.95 -5.68
C GLU A 93 10.78 -3.74 -4.39
N THR A 94 11.15 -3.08 -3.32
CA THR A 94 10.95 -3.57 -1.96
C THR A 94 10.44 -2.41 -1.11
N TRP A 95 9.38 -2.66 -0.36
CA TRP A 95 8.73 -1.68 0.49
C TRP A 95 8.56 -2.19 1.91
N THR A 96 8.60 -1.27 2.86
CA THR A 96 8.14 -1.50 4.23
C THR A 96 7.15 -0.41 4.59
N PHE A 97 5.93 -0.80 4.92
CA PHE A 97 4.86 0.09 5.39
C PHE A 97 4.55 -0.19 6.84
N VAL A 98 4.32 0.86 7.61
CA VAL A 98 3.64 0.79 8.91
C VAL A 98 2.21 1.22 8.69
N ASN A 99 1.31 0.26 8.81
CA ASN A 99 -0.12 0.45 8.68
C ASN A 99 -0.75 0.61 10.07
N THR A 100 -1.44 1.72 10.28
CA THR A 100 -2.22 2.00 11.49
C THR A 100 -3.69 1.84 11.18
N HIS A 101 -4.36 0.93 11.89
CA HIS A 101 -5.80 0.77 11.76
C HIS A 101 -6.49 1.94 12.45
N LEU A 102 -7.29 2.67 11.72
CA LEU A 102 -8.13 3.75 12.21
C LEU A 102 -9.57 3.25 12.36
N SER A 103 -10.46 4.06 12.96
CA SER A 103 -11.88 3.73 13.03
C SER A 103 -12.52 3.66 11.63
N ASN A 104 -13.63 2.94 11.49
CA ASN A 104 -14.48 2.90 10.28
C ASN A 104 -13.82 2.25 9.04
N ASN A 105 -13.14 1.13 9.20
CA ASN A 105 -12.53 0.37 8.10
C ASN A 105 -11.49 1.16 7.28
N ILE A 106 -10.86 2.15 7.90
CA ILE A 106 -9.81 2.94 7.29
C ILE A 106 -8.48 2.53 7.90
N THR A 107 -7.49 2.29 7.06
CA THR A 107 -6.10 2.07 7.45
C THR A 107 -5.24 3.20 6.89
N GLN A 108 -4.36 3.77 7.68
CA GLN A 108 -3.34 4.70 7.19
C GLN A 108 -2.02 3.97 7.08
N GLY A 109 -1.40 4.04 5.92
CA GLY A 109 -0.08 3.48 5.64
C GLY A 109 0.96 4.57 5.42
N ILE A 110 2.10 4.43 6.08
CA ILE A 110 3.30 5.23 5.78
C ILE A 110 4.40 4.24 5.44
N GLY A 111 5.00 4.38 4.27
CA GLY A 111 5.99 3.44 3.76
C GLY A 111 7.26 4.09 3.25
N LYS A 112 8.30 3.27 3.25
CA LYS A 112 9.56 3.56 2.56
C LYS A 112 9.89 2.39 1.65
N GLY A 113 10.42 2.69 0.48
CA GLY A 113 10.77 1.67 -0.50
C GLY A 113 12.04 1.99 -1.25
N VAL A 114 12.51 0.97 -1.92
CA VAL A 114 13.64 1.04 -2.85
C VAL A 114 13.15 0.48 -4.18
N ILE A 115 13.43 1.19 -5.25
CA ILE A 115 13.22 0.77 -6.63
C ILE A 115 14.57 0.67 -7.29
N MET A 116 14.82 -0.41 -7.99
CA MET A 116 16.10 -0.70 -8.64
C MET A 116 15.88 -1.18 -10.07
N THR A 117 16.70 -0.69 -10.99
CA THR A 117 16.72 -1.18 -12.38
C THR A 117 17.31 -2.60 -12.45
N ASP A 118 16.93 -3.39 -13.44
CA ASP A 118 17.41 -4.78 -13.64
C ASP A 118 18.93 -4.91 -13.69
N ASP A 119 19.61 -3.90 -14.23
CA ASP A 119 21.08 -3.88 -14.32
C ASP A 119 21.74 -3.43 -13.01
N GLY A 120 20.94 -3.13 -11.97
CA GLY A 120 21.41 -2.68 -10.65
C GLY A 120 22.08 -1.32 -10.63
N LYS A 121 22.12 -0.59 -11.75
CA LYS A 121 22.84 0.69 -11.87
C LYS A 121 22.00 1.89 -11.44
N GLY A 122 20.66 1.76 -11.51
CA GLY A 122 19.74 2.79 -11.05
C GLY A 122 19.09 2.35 -9.74
N VAL A 123 19.19 3.18 -8.71
CA VAL A 123 18.55 2.99 -7.43
C VAL A 123 17.83 4.27 -7.04
N ALA A 124 16.57 4.16 -6.65
CA ALA A 124 15.80 5.25 -6.07
C ALA A 124 15.19 4.78 -4.76
N THR A 125 15.23 5.63 -3.75
CA THR A 125 14.44 5.48 -2.54
C THR A 125 13.14 6.26 -2.69
N ALA A 126 12.10 5.82 -2.00
CA ALA A 126 10.83 6.50 -2.04
C ALA A 126 10.17 6.50 -0.66
N THR A 127 9.36 7.53 -0.42
CA THR A 127 8.46 7.60 0.73
C THR A 127 7.05 7.75 0.21
N GLU A 128 6.12 7.03 0.82
CA GLU A 128 4.71 7.03 0.44
C GLU A 128 3.81 7.16 1.66
N LEU A 129 2.74 7.92 1.50
CA LEU A 129 1.63 8.03 2.43
C LEU A 129 0.36 7.67 1.69
N GLY A 130 -0.44 6.76 2.26
CA GLY A 130 -1.72 6.35 1.69
C GLY A 130 -2.77 6.05 2.75
N ARG A 131 -4.01 5.90 2.30
CA ARG A 131 -5.12 5.41 3.11
C ARG A 131 -5.76 4.21 2.45
N GLY A 132 -5.92 3.14 3.20
CA GLY A 132 -6.58 1.91 2.76
C GLY A 132 -8.07 1.94 3.04
N PHE A 133 -8.85 1.53 2.05
CA PHE A 133 -10.30 1.37 2.12
C PHE A 133 -10.65 -0.07 1.77
N HIS A 134 -11.37 -0.74 2.66
CA HIS A 134 -11.88 -2.07 2.37
C HIS A 134 -13.03 -1.97 1.37
N MET A 135 -12.79 -2.39 0.14
CA MET A 135 -13.79 -2.41 -0.94
C MET A 135 -14.66 -3.67 -0.87
N SER A 136 -14.09 -4.77 -0.36
CA SER A 136 -14.77 -6.03 -0.09
C SER A 136 -14.01 -6.76 1.03
N PRO A 137 -14.52 -7.88 1.57
CA PRO A 137 -13.76 -8.72 2.50
C PRO A 137 -12.43 -9.25 1.93
N GLU A 138 -12.28 -9.24 0.61
CA GLU A 138 -11.17 -9.85 -0.10
C GLU A 138 -10.21 -8.83 -0.72
N SER A 139 -10.51 -7.52 -0.65
CA SER A 139 -9.74 -6.50 -1.34
C SER A 139 -9.68 -5.18 -0.58
N ILE A 140 -8.49 -4.62 -0.52
CA ILE A 140 -8.22 -3.30 0.03
C ILE A 140 -7.57 -2.45 -1.05
N VAL A 141 -8.08 -1.22 -1.23
CA VAL A 141 -7.50 -0.23 -2.14
C VAL A 141 -6.85 0.88 -1.33
N TYR A 142 -5.60 1.22 -1.66
CA TYR A 142 -4.84 2.28 -1.02
C TYR A 142 -4.46 3.36 -2.05
N PRO A 143 -5.26 4.42 -2.21
CA PRO A 143 -4.78 5.64 -2.85
C PRO A 143 -3.71 6.30 -1.98
N GLY A 144 -2.68 6.85 -2.63
CA GLY A 144 -1.55 7.44 -1.94
C GLY A 144 -0.79 8.48 -2.76
N ALA A 145 0.20 9.06 -2.12
CA ALA A 145 1.17 9.96 -2.75
C ALA A 145 2.59 9.49 -2.44
N ARG A 146 3.45 9.54 -3.45
CA ARG A 146 4.82 9.04 -3.41
C ARG A 146 5.79 10.12 -3.85
N VAL A 147 6.87 10.29 -3.09
CA VAL A 147 8.02 11.13 -3.42
C VAL A 147 9.27 10.29 -3.46
N PHE A 148 10.23 10.69 -4.27
CA PHE A 148 11.44 9.93 -4.54
C PHE A 148 12.69 10.71 -4.19
N SER A 149 13.79 9.98 -4.01
CA SER A 149 15.15 10.50 -3.94
C SER A 149 16.08 9.50 -4.61
N THR A 150 16.93 9.99 -5.51
CA THR A 150 17.94 9.18 -6.18
C THR A 150 19.18 10.00 -6.46
N ASP A 151 20.36 9.39 -6.23
CA ASP A 151 21.64 9.94 -6.64
C ASP A 151 22.01 9.54 -8.08
N SER A 152 21.10 8.80 -8.75
CA SER A 152 21.34 8.34 -10.10
C SER A 152 21.32 9.51 -11.09
N ASN A 153 22.42 9.68 -11.81
CA ASN A 153 22.49 10.54 -13.00
C ASN A 153 21.98 9.82 -14.25
N GLY A 154 21.43 8.61 -14.07
CA GLY A 154 20.98 7.71 -15.13
C GLY A 154 19.47 7.74 -15.34
N LYS A 155 18.94 6.57 -15.68
CA LYS A 155 17.53 6.40 -16.07
C LYS A 155 16.52 6.80 -15.01
N LEU A 156 16.86 6.78 -13.71
CA LEU A 156 15.98 7.13 -12.60
C LEU A 156 16.09 8.60 -12.16
N ALA A 157 16.98 9.40 -12.76
CA ALA A 157 17.20 10.80 -12.36
C ALA A 157 15.91 11.65 -12.37
N PHE A 158 15.00 11.40 -13.31
CA PHE A 158 13.74 12.12 -13.44
C PHE A 158 12.82 11.98 -12.21
N LEU A 159 13.02 10.94 -11.40
CA LEU A 159 12.21 10.70 -10.21
C LEU A 159 12.41 11.78 -9.13
N ASN A 160 13.55 12.47 -9.10
CA ASN A 160 13.79 13.55 -8.13
C ASN A 160 12.83 14.74 -8.28
N GLU A 161 12.28 14.93 -9.46
CA GLU A 161 11.38 16.05 -9.77
C GLU A 161 9.92 15.62 -9.80
N LEU A 162 9.64 14.37 -9.36
CA LEU A 162 8.35 13.76 -9.55
C LEU A 162 7.64 13.53 -8.22
N VAL A 163 6.37 13.96 -8.19
CA VAL A 163 5.40 13.49 -7.20
C VAL A 163 4.46 12.52 -7.89
N GLY A 164 4.37 11.31 -7.35
CA GLY A 164 3.48 10.27 -7.88
C GLY A 164 2.18 10.21 -7.08
N VAL A 165 1.06 10.06 -7.78
CA VAL A 165 -0.20 9.62 -7.20
C VAL A 165 -0.30 8.12 -7.42
N THR A 166 -0.49 7.35 -6.34
CA THR A 166 -0.48 5.89 -6.38
C THR A 166 -1.85 5.33 -6.09
N GLN A 167 -2.10 4.14 -6.63
CA GLN A 167 -3.19 3.28 -6.22
C GLN A 167 -2.65 1.86 -6.07
N TRP A 168 -2.69 1.34 -4.85
CA TRP A 168 -2.42 -0.07 -4.55
C TRP A 168 -3.73 -0.81 -4.45
N GLU A 169 -3.73 -2.04 -4.89
CA GLU A 169 -4.79 -3.02 -4.64
C GLU A 169 -4.15 -4.25 -4.01
N VAL A 170 -4.64 -4.66 -2.86
CA VAL A 170 -4.10 -5.81 -2.11
C VAL A 170 -5.23 -6.80 -1.89
N ASP A 171 -5.01 -8.05 -2.31
CA ASP A 171 -5.96 -9.14 -2.10
C ASP A 171 -5.79 -9.83 -0.73
N SER A 172 -6.73 -10.71 -0.39
CA SER A 172 -6.70 -11.49 0.86
C SER A 172 -5.55 -12.47 0.95
N LEU A 173 -4.86 -12.78 -0.15
CA LEU A 173 -3.69 -13.65 -0.20
C LEU A 173 -2.38 -12.87 -0.08
N GLY A 174 -2.48 -11.53 0.05
CA GLY A 174 -1.33 -10.63 0.13
C GLY A 174 -0.66 -10.36 -1.20
N ASN A 175 -1.28 -10.72 -2.33
CA ASN A 175 -0.81 -10.25 -3.62
C ASN A 175 -1.20 -8.79 -3.79
N TYR A 176 -0.37 -8.02 -4.48
CA TYR A 176 -0.69 -6.63 -4.78
C TYR A 176 -0.43 -6.29 -6.24
N ASN A 177 -1.14 -5.28 -6.69
CA ASN A 177 -0.77 -4.48 -7.83
C ASN A 177 -0.71 -2.99 -7.41
N VAL A 178 0.16 -2.23 -8.04
CA VAL A 178 0.24 -0.78 -7.84
C VAL A 178 0.39 -0.09 -9.19
N LYS A 179 -0.33 1.02 -9.32
CA LYS A 179 -0.20 1.96 -10.42
C LYS A 179 0.19 3.32 -9.88
N MET A 180 1.01 4.04 -10.62
CA MET A 180 1.42 5.39 -10.26
C MET A 180 1.38 6.31 -11.47
N TRP A 181 0.70 7.43 -11.28
CA TRP A 181 0.59 8.52 -12.25
C TRP A 181 1.40 9.72 -11.76
N GLN A 182 1.93 10.47 -12.68
CA GLN A 182 2.53 11.76 -12.36
C GLN A 182 1.44 12.72 -11.84
N TRP A 183 1.72 13.44 -10.77
CA TRP A 183 0.92 14.58 -10.37
C TRP A 183 1.32 15.79 -11.22
N LYS A 184 0.36 16.44 -11.88
CA LYS A 184 0.54 17.69 -12.66
C LYS A 184 -0.11 18.86 -11.98
#